data_ed56528075d8274caeb7770252b4d5b0
#
_entry.id   ed56528075d8274caeb7770252b4d5b0
#
_cell.length_a   1.000
_cell.length_b   1.000
_cell.length_c   1.000
_cell.angle_alpha   90.00
_cell.angle_beta   90.00
_cell.angle_gamma   90.00
#
_symmetry.space_group_name_H-M   'P 1'
#
loop_
_entity.id
_entity.type
_entity.pdbx_description
1 polymer ?
#
loop_
_entity_poly.entity_id
_entity_poly.type
_entity_poly.pdbx_seq_one_letter_code
_entity_poly.pdbx_strand_id
1 'polypeptide(L)'
;MLLFFIHGVATQDVKYARSLESLIREEFKKRGKSCPQFYSSFWANILKDVGKMWNWIEQDLQEFQEENSQSDLHDIFRYQKFRKDFLFEFFGDAFTYLNSERGTEIRRLIAYQLEDFIKLNPQENELHIVSHSLGSIILWDILFSDKFKPNDPAFKIRTLIEGLGSASEGRKVYLSSITTMGSPILLFNMMLGTNPEEVKSFADTYPENNPLKWINIIHSSDIIAYPLRSSLDIDSSDKLLFKDKYILGDANSTEKTLREFVNSKNKVVQAIGLVNPLINEAVALAPMFAGAGEGHTRYWNCSQTAGLITANILGETGDIFTKEDDTIERVINYLKQVPGMTPHQQPDLPNQILDKTLEEISFKNGIGKLMLTVNPLRVHHVYVFDRYDTCKFSGYVGLMHGEGLKKMVESIKNFIC
;
A
#
# COMPACT_ATOMS: atom_id res chain seq x y z
N MET A 1 -3.22 16.91 16.46
CA MET A 1 -2.57 16.08 15.41
C MET A 1 -2.95 16.64 14.03
N LEU A 2 -1.98 16.79 13.17
CA LEU A 2 -2.13 17.23 11.77
C LEU A 2 -1.88 16.04 10.85
N LEU A 3 -2.73 15.79 9.86
CA LEU A 3 -2.55 14.74 8.87
C LEU A 3 -2.50 15.36 7.47
N PHE A 4 -1.33 15.31 6.84
CA PHE A 4 -1.03 15.92 5.57
C PHE A 4 -0.87 14.86 4.49
N PHE A 5 -1.68 14.94 3.42
CA PHE A 5 -1.61 14.03 2.29
C PHE A 5 -0.82 14.62 1.13
N ILE A 6 0.01 13.80 0.48
CA ILE A 6 0.73 14.13 -0.75
C ILE A 6 0.34 13.09 -1.81
N HIS A 7 -0.37 13.53 -2.85
CA HIS A 7 -0.83 12.65 -3.91
C HIS A 7 0.28 12.29 -4.91
N GLY A 8 0.02 11.28 -5.72
CA GLY A 8 0.87 10.84 -6.82
C GLY A 8 0.48 11.43 -8.17
N VAL A 9 0.86 10.72 -9.22
CA VAL A 9 0.59 11.04 -10.62
C VAL A 9 -0.90 10.99 -10.95
N ALA A 10 -1.28 11.55 -12.09
CA ALA A 10 -2.64 11.50 -12.67
C ALA A 10 -3.78 11.97 -11.74
N THR A 11 -3.46 12.70 -10.67
CA THR A 11 -4.47 13.21 -9.73
C THR A 11 -5.07 14.50 -10.28
N GLN A 12 -6.33 14.45 -10.71
CA GLN A 12 -7.02 15.59 -11.32
C GLN A 12 -7.98 16.31 -10.36
N ASP A 13 -8.43 15.64 -9.29
CA ASP A 13 -9.37 16.20 -8.32
C ASP A 13 -8.67 16.58 -7.02
N VAL A 14 -8.86 17.83 -6.58
CA VAL A 14 -8.38 18.33 -5.28
C VAL A 14 -8.95 17.56 -4.08
N LYS A 15 -10.05 16.82 -4.29
CA LYS A 15 -10.73 16.03 -3.27
C LYS A 15 -10.32 14.55 -3.27
N TYR A 16 -9.21 14.22 -3.91
CA TYR A 16 -8.73 12.84 -4.10
C TYR A 16 -8.68 12.00 -2.81
N ALA A 17 -8.37 12.62 -1.67
CA ALA A 17 -8.24 11.93 -0.39
C ALA A 17 -9.56 11.79 0.40
N ARG A 18 -10.68 12.38 -0.06
CA ARG A 18 -11.94 12.48 0.71
C ARG A 18 -12.46 11.12 1.18
N SER A 19 -12.38 10.08 0.34
CA SER A 19 -12.84 8.74 0.72
C SER A 19 -11.98 8.17 1.84
N LEU A 20 -10.66 8.26 1.72
CA LEU A 20 -9.71 7.79 2.73
C LEU A 20 -9.84 8.60 4.03
N GLU A 21 -10.02 9.93 3.96
CA GLU A 21 -10.29 10.76 5.13
C GLU A 21 -11.54 10.29 5.88
N SER A 22 -12.61 9.96 5.15
CA SER A 22 -13.85 9.45 5.77
C SER A 22 -13.60 8.13 6.48
N LEU A 23 -12.90 7.20 5.86
CA LEU A 23 -12.56 5.91 6.44
C LEU A 23 -11.64 6.07 7.67
N ILE A 24 -10.67 6.98 7.63
CA ILE A 24 -9.80 7.29 8.78
C ILE A 24 -10.63 7.88 9.94
N ARG A 25 -11.57 8.79 9.67
CA ARG A 25 -12.48 9.33 10.70
C ARG A 25 -13.29 8.23 11.37
N GLU A 26 -13.80 7.27 10.61
CA GLU A 26 -14.49 6.10 11.13
C GLU A 26 -13.59 5.24 12.02
N GLU A 27 -12.34 5.03 11.61
CA GLU A 27 -11.36 4.26 12.38
C GLU A 27 -11.00 4.94 13.71
N PHE A 28 -10.81 6.28 13.72
CA PHE A 28 -10.62 7.04 14.96
C PHE A 28 -11.84 6.95 15.88
N LYS A 29 -13.05 7.07 15.30
CA LYS A 29 -14.31 6.94 16.05
C LYS A 29 -14.45 5.55 16.67
N LYS A 30 -14.17 4.47 15.93
CA LYS A 30 -14.18 3.10 16.46
C LYS A 30 -13.26 2.91 17.66
N ARG A 31 -12.13 3.60 17.67
CA ARG A 31 -11.13 3.56 18.76
C ARG A 31 -11.41 4.56 19.88
N GLY A 32 -12.46 5.37 19.78
CA GLY A 32 -12.78 6.42 20.77
C GLY A 32 -11.70 7.50 20.89
N LYS A 33 -10.97 7.79 19.82
CA LYS A 33 -9.88 8.75 19.77
C LYS A 33 -10.27 10.02 19.03
N SER A 34 -9.64 11.15 19.40
CA SER A 34 -9.81 12.42 18.70
C SER A 34 -9.21 12.36 17.30
N CYS A 35 -9.97 12.78 16.32
CA CYS A 35 -9.58 12.77 14.92
C CYS A 35 -8.57 13.87 14.60
N PRO A 36 -7.55 13.65 13.74
CA PRO A 36 -6.65 14.70 13.31
C PRO A 36 -7.35 15.74 12.43
N GLN A 37 -6.73 16.92 12.28
CA GLN A 37 -7.02 17.86 11.20
C GLN A 37 -6.43 17.32 9.91
N PHE A 38 -7.15 17.43 8.79
CA PHE A 38 -6.75 16.89 7.50
C PHE A 38 -6.41 18.00 6.53
N TYR A 39 -5.39 17.77 5.72
CA TYR A 39 -5.05 18.59 4.58
C TYR A 39 -4.60 17.73 3.39
N SER A 40 -5.26 17.91 2.25
CA SER A 40 -4.93 17.22 1.01
C SER A 40 -4.13 18.16 0.11
N SER A 41 -2.81 18.02 0.10
CA SER A 41 -1.93 18.82 -0.77
C SER A 41 -2.26 18.54 -2.23
N PHE A 42 -2.33 19.60 -3.04
CA PHE A 42 -2.63 19.47 -4.46
C PHE A 42 -1.62 20.24 -5.30
N TRP A 43 -0.86 19.54 -6.13
CA TRP A 43 0.21 20.08 -6.95
C TRP A 43 0.08 19.72 -8.45
N ALA A 44 -0.92 18.91 -8.85
CA ALA A 44 -1.12 18.44 -10.22
C ALA A 44 -1.36 19.57 -11.24
N ASN A 45 -1.77 20.75 -10.81
CA ASN A 45 -1.94 21.92 -11.67
C ASN A 45 -0.63 22.43 -12.29
N ILE A 46 0.52 21.99 -11.80
CA ILE A 46 1.86 22.30 -12.37
C ILE A 46 2.15 21.43 -13.60
N LEU A 47 1.47 20.28 -13.74
CA LEU A 47 1.74 19.25 -14.75
C LEU A 47 0.92 19.39 -16.05
N LYS A 48 0.50 20.59 -16.43
CA LYS A 48 -0.45 20.83 -17.52
C LYS A 48 -0.01 20.36 -18.92
N ASP A 49 1.26 20.05 -19.13
CA ASP A 49 1.81 19.77 -20.46
C ASP A 49 1.77 18.30 -20.88
N VAL A 50 1.63 17.37 -19.91
CA VAL A 50 1.59 15.93 -20.21
C VAL A 50 0.39 15.56 -21.08
N GLY A 51 -0.78 16.14 -20.79
CA GLY A 51 -1.99 15.93 -21.62
C GLY A 51 -1.86 16.44 -23.06
N LYS A 52 -1.12 17.54 -23.26
CA LYS A 52 -0.88 18.08 -24.62
C LYS A 52 -0.03 17.16 -25.48
N MET A 53 0.99 16.52 -24.87
CA MET A 53 1.85 15.58 -25.62
C MET A 53 1.05 14.36 -26.09
N TRP A 54 0.11 13.88 -25.28
CA TRP A 54 -0.74 12.78 -25.71
C TRP A 54 -1.66 13.18 -26.89
N ASN A 55 -2.18 14.40 -26.89
CA ASN A 55 -2.97 14.90 -28.02
C ASN A 55 -2.16 14.95 -29.33
N TRP A 56 -0.85 15.25 -29.27
CA TRP A 56 0.01 15.16 -30.45
C TRP A 56 0.16 13.73 -30.96
N ILE A 57 0.32 12.75 -30.05
CA ILE A 57 0.36 11.33 -30.44
C ILE A 57 -0.96 10.91 -31.07
N GLU A 58 -2.10 11.32 -30.52
CA GLU A 58 -3.42 11.04 -31.11
C GLU A 58 -3.58 11.69 -32.49
N GLN A 59 -3.07 12.90 -32.68
CA GLN A 59 -3.07 13.58 -33.98
C GLN A 59 -2.19 12.84 -34.99
N ASP A 60 -0.95 12.48 -34.65
CA ASP A 60 -0.04 11.72 -35.53
C ASP A 60 -0.66 10.37 -35.94
N LEU A 61 -1.33 9.69 -35.01
CA LEU A 61 -2.02 8.42 -35.29
C LEU A 61 -3.22 8.61 -36.21
N GLN A 62 -3.92 9.73 -36.08
CA GLN A 62 -5.07 10.07 -36.91
C GLN A 62 -4.61 10.42 -38.32
N GLU A 63 -3.57 11.22 -38.50
CA GLU A 63 -2.94 11.53 -39.78
C GLU A 63 -2.43 10.25 -40.46
N PHE A 64 -1.79 9.34 -39.71
CA PHE A 64 -1.37 8.06 -40.25
C PHE A 64 -2.53 7.21 -40.75
N GLN A 65 -3.66 7.19 -40.01
CA GLN A 65 -4.87 6.45 -40.39
C GLN A 65 -5.50 7.02 -41.69
N GLU A 66 -5.48 8.35 -41.84
CA GLU A 66 -5.99 9.00 -43.08
C GLU A 66 -5.13 8.64 -44.30
N GLU A 67 -3.81 8.59 -44.14
CA GLU A 67 -2.89 8.19 -45.22
C GLU A 67 -2.91 6.68 -45.48
N ASN A 68 -3.27 5.86 -44.50
CA ASN A 68 -3.25 4.40 -44.60
C ASN A 68 -4.60 3.79 -44.17
N SER A 69 -5.67 4.12 -44.88
CA SER A 69 -7.07 3.81 -44.51
C SER A 69 -7.37 2.30 -44.32
N GLN A 70 -6.50 1.41 -44.81
CA GLN A 70 -6.65 -0.05 -44.64
C GLN A 70 -5.91 -0.59 -43.42
N SER A 71 -5.17 0.24 -42.71
CA SER A 71 -4.37 -0.17 -41.54
C SER A 71 -5.25 -0.11 -40.29
N ASP A 72 -5.16 -1.15 -39.43
CA ASP A 72 -5.81 -1.15 -38.12
C ASP A 72 -4.91 -0.47 -37.09
N LEU A 73 -5.33 0.66 -36.54
CA LEU A 73 -4.60 1.38 -35.51
C LEU A 73 -4.37 0.51 -34.26
N HIS A 74 -5.28 -0.40 -33.94
CA HIS A 74 -5.12 -1.32 -32.82
C HIS A 74 -3.95 -2.28 -33.02
N ASP A 75 -3.66 -2.65 -34.25
CA ASP A 75 -2.49 -3.50 -34.55
C ASP A 75 -1.18 -2.71 -34.61
N ILE A 76 -1.22 -1.46 -35.06
CA ILE A 76 -0.03 -0.60 -35.21
C ILE A 76 0.37 0.01 -33.89
N PHE A 77 -0.60 0.48 -33.09
CA PHE A 77 -0.37 1.12 -31.80
C PHE A 77 -1.05 0.32 -30.68
N ARG A 78 -0.56 -0.91 -30.48
CA ARG A 78 -1.10 -1.83 -29.48
C ARG A 78 -0.99 -1.27 -28.07
N TYR A 79 -1.94 -1.67 -27.21
CA TYR A 79 -1.99 -1.28 -25.80
C TYR A 79 -2.12 0.24 -25.59
N GLN A 80 -2.80 0.95 -26.49
CA GLN A 80 -2.93 2.41 -26.46
C GLN A 80 -3.40 2.92 -25.09
N LYS A 81 -4.43 2.30 -24.51
CA LYS A 81 -4.93 2.68 -23.19
C LYS A 81 -3.88 2.50 -22.10
N PHE A 82 -3.16 1.39 -22.07
CA PHE A 82 -2.11 1.15 -21.11
C PHE A 82 -0.92 2.13 -21.29
N ARG A 83 -0.56 2.43 -22.53
CA ARG A 83 0.48 3.43 -22.84
C ARG A 83 0.06 4.81 -22.35
N LYS A 84 -1.20 5.22 -22.55
CA LYS A 84 -1.73 6.50 -22.12
C LYS A 84 -1.85 6.57 -20.60
N ASP A 85 -2.67 5.72 -20.02
CA ASP A 85 -3.13 5.85 -18.64
C ASP A 85 -2.04 5.44 -17.64
N PHE A 86 -1.12 4.57 -18.03
CA PHE A 86 -0.09 4.08 -17.13
C PHE A 86 1.31 4.59 -17.49
N LEU A 87 1.83 4.25 -18.69
CA LEU A 87 3.21 4.60 -18.99
C LEU A 87 3.39 6.12 -19.16
N PHE A 88 2.48 6.75 -19.89
CA PHE A 88 2.67 8.15 -20.26
C PHE A 88 2.34 9.10 -19.09
N GLU A 89 1.22 8.89 -18.41
CA GLU A 89 0.85 9.69 -17.26
C GLU A 89 1.81 9.46 -16.09
N PHE A 90 2.14 8.20 -15.77
CA PHE A 90 3.03 7.89 -14.66
C PHE A 90 4.46 8.40 -14.88
N PHE A 91 5.09 8.02 -15.99
CA PHE A 91 6.47 8.45 -16.26
C PHE A 91 6.56 9.90 -16.66
N GLY A 92 5.56 10.44 -17.36
CA GLY A 92 5.51 11.86 -17.73
C GLY A 92 5.53 12.77 -16.50
N ASP A 93 4.71 12.48 -15.50
CA ASP A 93 4.67 13.22 -14.24
C ASP A 93 5.99 13.05 -13.45
N ALA A 94 6.53 11.82 -13.40
CA ALA A 94 7.78 11.54 -12.73
C ALA A 94 8.95 12.29 -13.38
N PHE A 95 9.08 12.26 -14.70
CA PHE A 95 10.11 13.02 -15.43
C PHE A 95 9.91 14.53 -15.29
N THR A 96 8.65 15.01 -15.21
CA THR A 96 8.36 16.41 -14.95
C THR A 96 8.85 16.83 -13.58
N TYR A 97 8.65 15.99 -12.55
CA TYR A 97 9.20 16.26 -11.21
C TYR A 97 10.74 16.26 -11.20
N LEU A 98 11.38 15.37 -11.94
CA LEU A 98 12.84 15.30 -12.05
C LEU A 98 13.42 16.49 -12.81
N ASN A 99 12.63 17.22 -13.59
CA ASN A 99 13.03 18.50 -14.15
C ASN A 99 13.27 19.51 -13.01
N SER A 100 14.43 20.14 -13.00
CA SER A 100 14.87 21.01 -11.87
C SER A 100 13.93 22.17 -11.59
N GLU A 101 13.36 22.78 -12.61
CA GLU A 101 12.46 23.93 -12.49
C GLU A 101 11.09 23.50 -11.99
N ARG A 102 10.47 22.53 -12.66
CA ARG A 102 9.14 22.00 -12.30
C ARG A 102 9.13 21.33 -10.94
N GLY A 103 10.15 20.53 -10.64
CA GLY A 103 10.30 19.92 -9.31
C GLY A 103 10.43 20.96 -8.20
N THR A 104 11.14 22.07 -8.45
CA THR A 104 11.23 23.18 -7.50
C THR A 104 9.88 23.87 -7.28
N GLU A 105 9.08 24.06 -8.34
CA GLU A 105 7.73 24.61 -8.22
C GLU A 105 6.80 23.71 -7.40
N ILE A 106 6.85 22.40 -7.63
CA ILE A 106 6.07 21.40 -6.86
C ILE A 106 6.46 21.48 -5.39
N ARG A 107 7.76 21.45 -5.06
CA ARG A 107 8.24 21.54 -3.67
C ARG A 107 7.86 22.88 -3.02
N ARG A 108 7.88 23.98 -3.79
CA ARG A 108 7.45 25.30 -3.30
C ARG A 108 5.97 25.32 -2.93
N LEU A 109 5.13 24.72 -3.76
CA LEU A 109 3.69 24.66 -3.52
C LEU A 109 3.38 23.80 -2.28
N ILE A 110 4.03 22.62 -2.16
CA ILE A 110 3.88 21.76 -0.98
C ILE A 110 4.35 22.49 0.29
N ALA A 111 5.49 23.18 0.23
CA ALA A 111 6.01 23.94 1.36
C ALA A 111 5.03 25.05 1.82
N TYR A 112 4.44 25.77 0.88
CA TYR A 112 3.44 26.79 1.17
C TYR A 112 2.19 26.18 1.82
N GLN A 113 1.66 25.09 1.25
CA GLN A 113 0.47 24.41 1.75
C GLN A 113 0.68 23.82 3.15
N LEU A 114 1.85 23.23 3.42
CA LEU A 114 2.18 22.71 4.74
C LEU A 114 2.32 23.81 5.79
N GLU A 115 3.04 24.91 5.43
CA GLU A 115 3.19 26.06 6.32
C GLU A 115 1.83 26.67 6.67
N ASP A 116 0.97 26.85 5.69
CA ASP A 116 -0.38 27.43 5.89
C ASP A 116 -1.23 26.49 6.77
N PHE A 117 -1.19 25.19 6.53
CA PHE A 117 -1.86 24.20 7.34
C PHE A 117 -1.43 24.22 8.81
N ILE A 118 -0.10 24.34 9.05
CA ILE A 118 0.44 24.47 10.43
C ILE A 118 -0.04 25.78 11.08
N LYS A 119 -0.04 26.89 10.34
CA LYS A 119 -0.47 28.20 10.84
C LYS A 119 -1.96 28.23 11.19
N LEU A 120 -2.80 27.59 10.39
CA LEU A 120 -4.24 27.51 10.62
C LEU A 120 -4.63 26.63 11.84
N ASN A 121 -3.71 25.79 12.29
CA ASN A 121 -3.92 24.88 13.42
C ASN A 121 -2.90 25.10 14.55
N PRO A 122 -2.91 26.27 15.22
CA PRO A 122 -1.85 26.69 16.13
C PRO A 122 -1.74 25.86 17.41
N GLN A 123 -2.74 25.04 17.73
CA GLN A 123 -2.75 24.19 18.91
C GLN A 123 -2.17 22.80 18.67
N GLU A 124 -1.94 22.44 17.40
CA GLU A 124 -1.51 21.10 17.00
C GLU A 124 0.00 21.06 16.79
N ASN A 125 0.70 20.18 17.49
CA ASN A 125 2.16 20.07 17.44
C ASN A 125 2.67 18.80 16.75
N GLU A 126 1.78 17.81 16.53
CA GLU A 126 2.13 16.55 15.90
C GLU A 126 1.70 16.56 14.44
N LEU A 127 2.64 16.22 13.55
CA LEU A 127 2.46 16.05 12.12
C LEU A 127 2.55 14.57 11.74
N HIS A 128 1.61 14.14 10.93
CA HIS A 128 1.61 12.84 10.27
C HIS A 128 1.53 13.08 8.77
N ILE A 129 2.37 12.39 7.98
CA ILE A 129 2.37 12.54 6.52
C ILE A 129 1.99 11.22 5.87
N VAL A 130 1.01 11.28 4.96
CA VAL A 130 0.62 10.16 4.10
C VAL A 130 0.93 10.53 2.67
N SER A 131 1.76 9.75 2.00
CA SER A 131 2.15 9.98 0.62
C SER A 131 1.83 8.77 -0.26
N HIS A 132 1.41 9.03 -1.49
CA HIS A 132 1.04 8.02 -2.45
C HIS A 132 1.85 8.14 -3.72
N SER A 133 2.31 7.02 -4.28
CA SER A 133 2.95 6.98 -5.60
C SER A 133 4.13 7.96 -5.71
N LEU A 134 4.16 8.80 -6.75
CA LEU A 134 5.15 9.86 -6.93
C LEU A 134 5.23 10.82 -5.72
N GLY A 135 4.12 11.01 -5.00
CA GLY A 135 4.12 11.78 -3.75
C GLY A 135 5.08 11.21 -2.69
N SER A 136 5.32 9.90 -2.69
CA SER A 136 6.29 9.27 -1.79
C SER A 136 7.75 9.57 -2.20
N ILE A 137 8.01 9.68 -3.49
CA ILE A 137 9.32 10.12 -4.01
C ILE A 137 9.57 11.58 -3.65
N ILE A 138 8.55 12.43 -3.87
CA ILE A 138 8.63 13.87 -3.53
C ILE A 138 8.90 14.03 -2.03
N LEU A 139 8.19 13.28 -1.18
CA LEU A 139 8.40 13.31 0.26
C LEU A 139 9.80 12.85 0.65
N TRP A 140 10.25 11.71 0.10
CA TRP A 140 11.60 11.20 0.33
C TRP A 140 12.66 12.23 -0.04
N ASP A 141 12.52 12.80 -1.21
CA ASP A 141 13.43 13.79 -1.77
C ASP A 141 13.47 15.06 -0.91
N ILE A 142 12.31 15.54 -0.47
CA ILE A 142 12.20 16.69 0.43
C ILE A 142 12.88 16.42 1.78
N LEU A 143 12.65 15.26 2.38
CA LEU A 143 13.14 14.99 3.73
C LEU A 143 14.62 14.61 3.76
N PHE A 144 15.08 13.82 2.79
CA PHE A 144 16.35 13.08 2.91
C PHE A 144 17.36 13.37 1.79
N SER A 145 17.00 14.08 0.71
CA SER A 145 17.98 14.37 -0.35
C SER A 145 18.93 15.51 0.00
N ASP A 146 20.20 15.31 -0.24
CA ASP A 146 21.27 16.31 -0.09
C ASP A 146 21.58 17.12 -1.36
N LYS A 147 20.93 16.73 -2.49
CA LYS A 147 21.18 17.35 -3.82
C LYS A 147 20.71 18.79 -3.95
N PHE A 148 19.86 19.26 -3.04
CA PHE A 148 19.26 20.59 -3.14
C PHE A 148 20.18 21.70 -2.63
N LYS A 149 20.13 22.85 -3.30
CA LYS A 149 20.80 24.07 -2.83
C LYS A 149 20.06 24.64 -1.61
N PRO A 150 20.73 25.38 -0.72
CA PRO A 150 20.13 25.93 0.50
C PRO A 150 18.87 26.79 0.31
N ASN A 151 18.67 27.36 -0.89
CA ASN A 151 17.48 28.14 -1.22
C ASN A 151 16.34 27.33 -1.83
N ASP A 152 16.49 26.00 -1.97
CA ASP A 152 15.41 25.15 -2.47
C ASP A 152 14.27 25.08 -1.44
N PRO A 153 13.00 25.06 -1.90
CA PRO A 153 11.83 24.95 -1.03
C PRO A 153 11.80 23.72 -0.12
N ALA A 154 12.56 22.65 -0.43
CA ALA A 154 12.75 21.51 0.45
C ALA A 154 13.28 21.91 1.83
N PHE A 155 14.24 22.85 1.88
CA PHE A 155 14.77 23.36 3.15
C PHE A 155 13.71 24.11 3.97
N LYS A 156 12.79 24.81 3.32
CA LYS A 156 11.67 25.45 4.02
C LYS A 156 10.80 24.40 4.73
N ILE A 157 10.48 23.28 4.07
CA ILE A 157 9.73 22.19 4.68
C ILE A 157 10.50 21.60 5.86
N ARG A 158 11.79 21.35 5.70
CA ARG A 158 12.65 20.81 6.77
C ARG A 158 12.69 21.75 7.98
N THR A 159 12.69 23.07 7.78
CA THR A 159 12.66 24.02 8.90
C THR A 159 11.34 24.07 9.68
N LEU A 160 10.25 23.57 9.12
CA LEU A 160 8.96 23.41 9.79
C LEU A 160 8.90 22.16 10.68
N ILE A 161 9.82 21.20 10.47
CA ILE A 161 9.87 19.93 11.18
C ILE A 161 11.02 19.94 12.19
N GLU A 162 10.73 19.54 13.44
CA GLU A 162 11.76 19.40 14.47
C GLU A 162 12.81 18.35 14.06
N GLY A 163 14.07 18.67 14.28
CA GLY A 163 15.19 17.76 13.99
C GLY A 163 15.70 17.73 12.55
N LEU A 164 14.96 18.30 11.55
CA LEU A 164 15.36 18.24 10.14
C LEU A 164 16.05 19.49 9.62
N GLY A 165 15.85 20.63 10.19
CA GLY A 165 16.40 21.88 9.69
C GLY A 165 17.26 22.60 10.75
N SER A 166 18.12 23.52 10.28
CA SER A 166 18.82 24.44 11.18
C SER A 166 17.82 25.23 12.05
N ALA A 167 18.29 25.67 13.22
CA ALA A 167 17.49 26.48 14.12
C ALA A 167 17.00 27.76 13.40
N SER A 168 15.76 27.77 12.95
CA SER A 168 15.07 28.96 12.45
C SER A 168 14.13 29.48 13.53
N GLU A 169 14.01 30.79 13.61
CA GLU A 169 12.95 31.43 14.40
C GLU A 169 11.62 31.07 13.75
N GLY A 170 10.77 30.33 14.45
CA GLY A 170 9.45 29.94 13.95
C GLY A 170 8.90 28.71 14.65
N ARG A 171 7.61 28.52 14.48
CA ARG A 171 6.92 27.34 15.01
C ARG A 171 7.32 26.09 14.23
N LYS A 172 7.75 25.06 14.94
CA LYS A 172 8.03 23.74 14.41
C LYS A 172 6.98 22.74 14.88
N VAL A 173 6.79 21.70 14.11
CA VAL A 173 5.95 20.56 14.46
C VAL A 173 6.78 19.28 14.50
N TYR A 174 6.38 18.36 15.34
CA TYR A 174 7.03 17.06 15.48
C TYR A 174 6.45 16.09 14.45
N LEU A 175 7.28 15.57 13.54
CA LEU A 175 6.86 14.57 12.58
C LEU A 175 6.76 13.19 13.25
N SER A 176 5.58 12.82 13.71
CA SER A 176 5.35 11.61 14.50
C SER A 176 5.22 10.34 13.66
N SER A 177 4.71 10.44 12.43
CA SER A 177 4.64 9.28 11.55
C SER A 177 4.67 9.62 10.06
N ILE A 178 5.20 8.67 9.29
CA ILE A 178 5.16 8.64 7.84
C ILE A 178 4.38 7.40 7.40
N THR A 179 3.52 7.55 6.41
CA THR A 179 2.92 6.44 5.68
C THR A 179 3.17 6.64 4.20
N THR A 180 3.88 5.71 3.57
CA THR A 180 3.99 5.61 2.12
C THR A 180 3.04 4.53 1.62
N MET A 181 2.34 4.75 0.53
CA MET A 181 1.46 3.77 -0.08
C MET A 181 1.62 3.77 -1.60
N GLY A 182 1.68 2.59 -2.22
CA GLY A 182 1.95 2.46 -3.65
C GLY A 182 3.30 3.07 -4.05
N SER A 183 4.32 2.92 -3.23
CA SER A 183 5.57 3.67 -3.36
C SER A 183 6.53 3.06 -4.38
N PRO A 184 6.93 3.80 -5.44
CA PRO A 184 7.94 3.41 -6.39
C PRO A 184 9.37 3.86 -6.00
N ILE A 185 9.63 4.23 -4.75
CA ILE A 185 10.94 4.74 -4.28
C ILE A 185 12.08 3.83 -4.73
N LEU A 186 11.91 2.51 -4.63
CA LEU A 186 12.94 1.56 -5.06
C LEU A 186 13.34 1.74 -6.53
N LEU A 187 12.36 1.92 -7.43
CA LEU A 187 12.62 2.13 -8.86
C LEU A 187 13.36 3.43 -9.11
N PHE A 188 13.02 4.47 -8.36
CA PHE A 188 13.61 5.80 -8.54
C PHE A 188 14.88 6.00 -7.72
N ASN A 189 15.15 5.17 -6.72
CA ASN A 189 16.37 5.29 -5.92
C ASN A 189 17.65 5.21 -6.76
N MET A 190 17.64 4.40 -7.81
CA MET A 190 18.76 4.33 -8.78
C MET A 190 19.05 5.68 -9.47
N MET A 191 18.04 6.54 -9.59
CA MET A 191 18.15 7.87 -10.23
C MET A 191 18.35 8.99 -9.21
N LEU A 192 17.75 8.86 -8.03
CA LEU A 192 17.76 9.90 -7.00
C LEU A 192 19.03 9.87 -6.16
N GLY A 193 19.73 8.73 -6.13
CA GLY A 193 20.96 8.56 -5.34
C GLY A 193 20.75 8.83 -3.86
N THR A 194 19.56 8.48 -3.34
CA THR A 194 19.22 8.74 -1.93
C THR A 194 20.13 7.94 -1.00
N ASN A 195 20.68 8.59 0.00
CA ASN A 195 21.55 7.97 0.97
C ASN A 195 20.74 7.47 2.18
N PRO A 196 20.71 6.17 2.49
CA PRO A 196 20.05 5.63 3.68
C PRO A 196 20.56 6.24 5.01
N GLU A 197 21.81 6.69 5.05
CA GLU A 197 22.39 7.34 6.22
C GLU A 197 21.64 8.61 6.65
N GLU A 198 21.04 9.33 5.70
CA GLU A 198 20.23 10.51 5.99
C GLU A 198 18.96 10.15 6.77
N VAL A 199 18.36 9.01 6.48
CA VAL A 199 17.20 8.50 7.23
C VAL A 199 17.60 8.13 8.65
N LYS A 200 18.73 7.44 8.83
CA LYS A 200 19.26 7.07 10.13
C LYS A 200 19.62 8.32 10.95
N SER A 201 20.33 9.26 10.33
CA SER A 201 20.70 10.52 10.95
C SER A 201 19.48 11.32 11.42
N PHE A 202 18.42 11.36 10.61
CA PHE A 202 17.16 11.98 11.04
C PHE A 202 16.49 11.20 12.16
N ALA A 203 16.39 9.88 12.06
CA ALA A 203 15.82 9.04 13.13
C ALA A 203 16.56 9.20 14.46
N ASP A 204 17.88 9.41 14.42
CA ASP A 204 18.69 9.63 15.63
C ASP A 204 18.31 10.89 16.41
N THR A 205 17.61 11.82 15.80
CA THR A 205 17.06 13.01 16.50
C THR A 205 15.84 12.68 17.37
N TYR A 206 15.25 11.50 17.20
CA TYR A 206 14.05 11.08 17.95
C TYR A 206 14.42 10.45 19.28
N PRO A 207 13.61 10.67 20.34
CA PRO A 207 13.79 9.99 21.61
C PRO A 207 13.26 8.53 21.53
N GLU A 208 13.90 7.62 22.25
CA GLU A 208 13.52 6.20 22.29
C GLU A 208 12.08 5.95 22.75
N ASN A 209 11.55 6.80 23.62
CA ASN A 209 10.17 6.68 24.11
C ASN A 209 9.11 7.24 23.13
N ASN A 210 9.53 7.90 22.07
CA ASN A 210 8.64 8.41 21.01
C ASN A 210 9.35 8.36 19.64
N PRO A 211 9.61 7.16 19.09
CA PRO A 211 10.31 6.99 17.84
C PRO A 211 9.49 7.48 16.64
N LEU A 212 10.18 7.81 15.54
CA LEU A 212 9.52 8.00 14.25
C LEU A 212 8.89 6.68 13.81
N LYS A 213 7.62 6.73 13.47
CA LYS A 213 6.87 5.57 12.96
C LYS A 213 6.71 5.68 11.44
N TRP A 214 7.17 4.68 10.71
CA TRP A 214 7.02 4.66 9.26
C TRP A 214 6.49 3.31 8.78
N ILE A 215 5.35 3.35 8.11
CA ILE A 215 4.83 2.18 7.39
C ILE A 215 4.83 2.43 5.88
N ASN A 216 5.17 1.39 5.13
CA ASN A 216 5.06 1.37 3.68
C ASN A 216 3.98 0.36 3.29
N ILE A 217 2.89 0.82 2.71
CA ILE A 217 1.73 -0.01 2.36
C ILE A 217 1.81 -0.42 0.89
N ILE A 218 1.75 -1.72 0.65
CA ILE A 218 1.88 -2.35 -0.66
C ILE A 218 0.61 -3.15 -0.95
N HIS A 219 -0.11 -2.81 -2.02
CA HIS A 219 -1.23 -3.62 -2.49
C HIS A 219 -0.74 -4.71 -3.44
N SER A 220 -1.27 -5.93 -3.28
CA SER A 220 -0.81 -7.11 -4.03
C SER A 220 -0.94 -7.01 -5.55
N SER A 221 -1.85 -6.15 -6.05
CA SER A 221 -2.04 -5.89 -7.48
C SER A 221 -1.32 -4.64 -7.97
N ASP A 222 -0.60 -3.94 -7.11
CA ASP A 222 0.15 -2.74 -7.47
C ASP A 222 1.55 -3.11 -7.97
N ILE A 223 1.75 -3.01 -9.28
CA ILE A 223 2.99 -3.45 -9.93
C ILE A 223 4.17 -2.48 -9.79
N ILE A 224 3.94 -1.28 -9.27
CA ILE A 224 4.99 -0.27 -9.07
C ILE A 224 5.32 -0.04 -7.60
N ALA A 225 4.60 -0.67 -6.68
CA ALA A 225 4.87 -0.61 -5.26
C ALA A 225 5.85 -1.70 -4.83
N TYR A 226 6.87 -1.32 -4.09
CA TYR A 226 7.93 -2.24 -3.66
C TYR A 226 8.18 -2.14 -2.16
N PRO A 227 8.65 -3.25 -1.53
CA PRO A 227 9.15 -3.21 -0.17
C PRO A 227 10.41 -2.34 -0.10
N LEU A 228 10.55 -1.57 0.97
CA LEU A 228 11.63 -0.60 1.11
C LEU A 228 12.67 -1.00 2.15
N ARG A 229 12.34 -1.87 3.10
CA ARG A 229 13.20 -2.18 4.23
C ARG A 229 14.62 -2.58 3.82
N SER A 230 14.75 -3.68 3.08
CA SER A 230 16.08 -4.22 2.71
C SER A 230 16.73 -3.43 1.58
N SER A 231 15.95 -2.85 0.69
CA SER A 231 16.46 -2.14 -0.49
C SER A 231 17.08 -0.79 -0.16
N LEU A 232 16.61 -0.15 0.91
CA LEU A 232 17.10 1.13 1.38
C LEU A 232 17.88 1.01 2.71
N ASP A 233 18.21 -0.21 3.13
CA ASP A 233 18.89 -0.48 4.40
C ASP A 233 18.23 0.22 5.60
N ILE A 234 16.88 0.28 5.57
CA ILE A 234 16.08 0.88 6.65
C ILE A 234 15.77 -0.20 7.66
N ASP A 235 16.58 -0.29 8.69
CA ASP A 235 16.29 -1.14 9.83
C ASP A 235 15.53 -0.41 10.92
N SER A 236 14.57 -1.11 11.53
CA SER A 236 13.91 -0.60 12.72
C SER A 236 14.90 -0.53 13.87
N SER A 237 14.89 0.58 14.59
CA SER A 237 15.67 0.84 15.79
C SER A 237 14.75 1.34 16.91
N ASP A 238 15.30 1.59 18.08
CA ASP A 238 14.54 2.20 19.18
C ASP A 238 14.03 3.62 18.85
N LYS A 239 14.59 4.24 17.81
CA LYS A 239 14.25 5.60 17.35
C LYS A 239 13.50 5.65 16.02
N LEU A 240 13.50 4.54 15.25
CA LEU A 240 12.77 4.39 13.97
C LEU A 240 12.06 3.05 13.93
N LEU A 241 10.74 3.08 13.91
CA LEU A 241 9.92 1.90 13.74
C LEU A 241 9.46 1.84 12.29
N PHE A 242 10.14 1.02 11.47
CA PHE A 242 9.83 0.85 10.06
C PHE A 242 9.21 -0.51 9.76
N LYS A 243 8.15 -0.55 8.93
CA LYS A 243 7.57 -1.80 8.46
C LYS A 243 6.92 -1.69 7.07
N ASP A 244 7.25 -2.64 6.19
CA ASP A 244 6.45 -2.92 5.00
C ASP A 244 5.19 -3.68 5.40
N LYS A 245 4.02 -3.23 4.93
CA LYS A 245 2.71 -3.84 5.15
C LYS A 245 2.04 -4.15 3.83
N TYR A 246 1.48 -5.35 3.71
CA TYR A 246 0.85 -5.81 2.50
C TYR A 246 -0.67 -5.84 2.65
N ILE A 247 -1.37 -5.29 1.66
CA ILE A 247 -2.81 -5.42 1.50
C ILE A 247 -3.05 -6.45 0.41
N LEU A 248 -3.70 -7.55 0.77
CA LEU A 248 -4.03 -8.63 -0.15
C LEU A 248 -5.42 -8.42 -0.74
N GLY A 249 -5.53 -8.65 -2.03
CA GLY A 249 -6.81 -8.57 -2.74
C GLY A 249 -6.60 -8.35 -4.24
N ASP A 250 -7.67 -8.58 -5.00
CA ASP A 250 -7.70 -8.24 -6.42
C ASP A 250 -8.11 -6.77 -6.58
N ALA A 251 -7.49 -6.06 -7.52
CA ALA A 251 -7.81 -4.66 -7.77
C ALA A 251 -9.26 -4.47 -8.24
N ASN A 252 -9.74 -5.40 -9.08
CA ASN A 252 -11.09 -5.38 -9.61
C ASN A 252 -11.60 -6.79 -9.93
N SER A 253 -12.87 -6.88 -10.34
CA SER A 253 -13.52 -8.15 -10.70
C SER A 253 -12.89 -8.82 -11.93
N THR A 254 -12.34 -8.05 -12.86
CA THR A 254 -11.69 -8.57 -14.06
C THR A 254 -10.37 -9.27 -13.70
N GLU A 255 -9.54 -8.66 -12.88
CA GLU A 255 -8.33 -9.29 -12.36
C GLU A 255 -8.67 -10.57 -11.60
N LYS A 256 -9.65 -10.50 -10.70
CA LYS A 256 -10.12 -11.68 -9.95
C LYS A 256 -10.49 -12.82 -10.87
N THR A 257 -11.34 -12.57 -11.86
CA THR A 257 -11.79 -13.58 -12.81
C THR A 257 -10.63 -14.17 -13.62
N LEU A 258 -9.69 -13.33 -14.06
CA LEU A 258 -8.52 -13.78 -14.81
C LEU A 258 -7.58 -14.61 -13.94
N ARG A 259 -7.36 -14.24 -12.68
CA ARG A 259 -6.55 -15.04 -11.75
C ARG A 259 -7.20 -16.38 -11.43
N GLU A 260 -8.51 -16.41 -11.20
CA GLU A 260 -9.25 -17.65 -11.00
C GLU A 260 -9.17 -18.56 -12.25
N PHE A 261 -9.29 -17.99 -13.44
CA PHE A 261 -9.14 -18.71 -14.69
C PHE A 261 -7.72 -19.28 -14.87
N VAL A 262 -6.68 -18.49 -14.63
CA VAL A 262 -5.28 -18.93 -14.69
C VAL A 262 -5.04 -20.06 -13.68
N ASN A 263 -5.50 -19.92 -12.45
CA ASN A 263 -5.34 -20.92 -11.41
C ASN A 263 -6.12 -22.22 -11.72
N SER A 264 -7.30 -22.11 -12.33
CA SER A 264 -8.08 -23.28 -12.77
C SER A 264 -7.43 -24.02 -13.93
N LYS A 265 -6.87 -23.30 -14.90
CA LYS A 265 -6.14 -23.88 -16.04
C LYS A 265 -4.83 -24.52 -15.64
N ASN A 266 -4.10 -23.98 -14.69
CA ASN A 266 -2.84 -24.60 -14.22
C ASN A 266 -3.06 -26.03 -13.71
N LYS A 267 -4.21 -26.35 -13.11
CA LYS A 267 -4.56 -27.72 -12.71
C LYS A 267 -4.85 -28.63 -13.90
N VAL A 268 -5.43 -28.09 -14.99
CA VAL A 268 -5.75 -28.83 -16.21
C VAL A 268 -4.52 -28.96 -17.13
N VAL A 269 -3.71 -27.93 -17.22
CA VAL A 269 -2.52 -27.84 -18.06
C VAL A 269 -1.37 -28.69 -17.53
N GLN A 270 -1.19 -28.77 -16.20
CA GLN A 270 -0.26 -29.72 -15.59
C GLN A 270 -0.67 -31.19 -15.86
N ALA A 271 -1.98 -31.46 -16.01
CA ALA A 271 -2.48 -32.78 -16.34
C ALA A 271 -2.29 -33.16 -17.82
N ILE A 272 -2.16 -32.20 -18.74
CA ILE A 272 -2.08 -32.44 -20.19
C ILE A 272 -0.64 -32.39 -20.74
N GLY A 273 0.32 -31.84 -20.01
CA GLY A 273 1.77 -31.88 -20.40
C GLY A 273 2.16 -31.21 -21.73
N LEU A 274 1.29 -30.39 -22.31
CA LEU A 274 1.38 -29.99 -23.74
C LEU A 274 1.26 -28.49 -24.00
N VAL A 275 1.68 -27.60 -23.08
CA VAL A 275 1.53 -26.16 -23.37
C VAL A 275 2.87 -25.47 -23.54
N ASN A 276 2.96 -24.75 -24.67
CA ASN A 276 4.08 -23.88 -25.00
C ASN A 276 4.34 -22.88 -23.84
N PRO A 277 5.56 -22.80 -23.29
CA PRO A 277 5.93 -21.90 -22.19
C PRO A 277 5.53 -20.43 -22.43
N LEU A 278 5.64 -19.94 -23.66
CA LEU A 278 5.28 -18.58 -24.05
C LEU A 278 3.79 -18.25 -23.87
N ILE A 279 2.91 -19.24 -24.07
CA ILE A 279 1.47 -19.06 -23.85
C ILE A 279 1.17 -18.98 -22.34
N ASN A 280 1.87 -19.76 -21.53
CA ASN A 280 1.75 -19.73 -20.09
C ASN A 280 2.16 -18.38 -19.50
N GLU A 281 3.25 -17.80 -19.97
CA GLU A 281 3.70 -16.48 -19.53
C GLU A 281 2.69 -15.38 -19.93
N ALA A 282 2.21 -15.39 -21.16
CA ALA A 282 1.23 -14.40 -21.62
C ALA A 282 -0.09 -14.48 -20.85
N VAL A 283 -0.57 -15.70 -20.57
CA VAL A 283 -1.78 -15.92 -19.76
C VAL A 283 -1.57 -15.53 -18.30
N ALA A 284 -0.38 -15.78 -17.74
CA ALA A 284 -0.03 -15.41 -16.38
C ALA A 284 0.06 -13.88 -16.18
N LEU A 285 0.44 -13.15 -17.25
CA LEU A 285 0.53 -11.68 -17.21
C LEU A 285 -0.81 -10.96 -17.42
N ALA A 286 -1.81 -11.63 -17.98
CA ALA A 286 -3.11 -11.01 -18.27
C ALA A 286 -3.79 -10.37 -17.04
N PRO A 287 -3.80 -10.97 -15.83
CA PRO A 287 -4.34 -10.34 -14.63
C PRO A 287 -3.60 -9.06 -14.25
N MET A 288 -2.26 -9.03 -14.46
CA MET A 288 -1.45 -7.86 -14.17
C MET A 288 -1.88 -6.65 -14.98
N PHE A 289 -2.12 -6.83 -16.30
CA PHE A 289 -2.59 -5.73 -17.15
C PHE A 289 -4.02 -5.29 -16.84
N ALA A 290 -4.85 -6.20 -16.34
CA ALA A 290 -6.23 -5.88 -15.97
C ALA A 290 -6.34 -5.11 -14.65
N GLY A 291 -5.38 -5.29 -13.73
CA GLY A 291 -5.42 -4.72 -12.38
C GLY A 291 -4.45 -3.57 -12.13
N ALA A 292 -3.44 -3.37 -12.98
CA ALA A 292 -2.31 -2.49 -12.70
C ALA A 292 -2.68 -1.05 -12.31
N GLY A 293 -3.54 -0.40 -13.08
CA GLY A 293 -3.95 0.97 -12.80
C GLY A 293 -4.85 1.10 -11.58
N GLU A 294 -5.82 0.19 -11.44
CA GLU A 294 -6.76 0.22 -10.31
C GLU A 294 -6.10 -0.24 -9.01
N GLY A 295 -5.20 -1.23 -9.06
CA GLY A 295 -4.41 -1.65 -7.90
C GLY A 295 -3.61 -0.49 -7.32
N HIS A 296 -3.04 0.34 -8.19
CA HIS A 296 -2.25 1.50 -7.79
C HIS A 296 -3.08 2.63 -7.16
N THR A 297 -4.35 2.79 -7.54
CA THR A 297 -5.23 3.85 -6.99
C THR A 297 -6.10 3.39 -5.83
N ARG A 298 -6.20 2.08 -5.59
CA ARG A 298 -7.11 1.49 -4.62
C ARG A 298 -6.89 1.93 -3.17
N TYR A 299 -5.69 2.33 -2.82
CA TYR A 299 -5.36 2.80 -1.45
C TYR A 299 -6.31 3.88 -0.93
N TRP A 300 -6.78 4.77 -1.82
CA TRP A 300 -7.66 5.89 -1.45
C TRP A 300 -9.06 5.49 -1.01
N ASN A 301 -9.50 4.27 -1.36
CA ASN A 301 -10.83 3.73 -1.07
C ASN A 301 -10.78 2.43 -0.24
N CYS A 302 -9.66 2.14 0.40
CA CYS A 302 -9.43 0.89 1.11
C CYS A 302 -9.53 1.07 2.62
N SER A 303 -10.43 0.35 3.27
CA SER A 303 -10.58 0.37 4.73
C SER A 303 -9.35 -0.19 5.46
N GLN A 304 -8.65 -1.17 4.89
CA GLN A 304 -7.41 -1.69 5.44
C GLN A 304 -6.32 -0.61 5.44
N THR A 305 -6.22 0.17 4.35
CA THR A 305 -5.31 1.34 4.29
C THR A 305 -5.63 2.32 5.41
N ALA A 306 -6.90 2.68 5.59
CA ALA A 306 -7.33 3.59 6.67
C ALA A 306 -6.99 3.04 8.06
N GLY A 307 -7.22 1.74 8.28
CA GLY A 307 -6.88 1.05 9.52
C GLY A 307 -5.38 1.11 9.84
N LEU A 308 -4.53 0.83 8.84
CA LEU A 308 -3.07 0.89 8.97
C LEU A 308 -2.57 2.31 9.24
N ILE A 309 -3.08 3.31 8.51
CA ILE A 309 -2.74 4.73 8.74
C ILE A 309 -3.12 5.14 10.16
N THR A 310 -4.34 4.82 10.59
CA THR A 310 -4.84 5.16 11.92
C THR A 310 -3.99 4.52 13.02
N ALA A 311 -3.65 3.24 12.88
CA ALA A 311 -2.80 2.53 13.82
C ALA A 311 -1.38 3.15 13.88
N ASN A 312 -0.82 3.54 12.74
CA ASN A 312 0.47 4.23 12.68
C ASN A 312 0.44 5.59 13.40
N ILE A 313 -0.61 6.38 13.17
CA ILE A 313 -0.81 7.68 13.83
C ILE A 313 -0.91 7.50 15.34
N LEU A 314 -1.75 6.58 15.80
CA LEU A 314 -2.01 6.36 17.23
C LEU A 314 -0.85 5.63 17.96
N GLY A 315 0.16 5.18 17.23
CA GLY A 315 1.27 4.42 17.82
C GLY A 315 0.82 3.07 18.36
N GLU A 316 -0.18 2.45 17.74
CA GLU A 316 -0.61 1.08 18.04
C GLU A 316 0.47 0.10 17.54
N THR A 317 1.67 0.23 18.14
CA THR A 317 2.90 -0.43 17.70
C THR A 317 2.84 -1.95 17.82
N GLY A 318 2.05 -2.46 18.77
CA GLY A 318 1.82 -3.88 18.94
C GLY A 318 1.32 -4.58 17.70
N ASP A 319 0.52 -3.89 16.88
CA ASP A 319 -0.09 -4.43 15.68
C ASP A 319 0.72 -4.23 14.40
N ILE A 320 1.54 -3.16 14.38
CA ILE A 320 2.27 -2.75 13.18
C ILE A 320 3.74 -3.14 13.26
N PHE A 321 4.38 -2.96 14.42
CA PHE A 321 5.83 -3.02 14.57
C PHE A 321 6.35 -4.16 15.44
N THR A 322 5.53 -4.79 16.29
CA THR A 322 5.96 -5.96 17.07
C THR A 322 5.82 -7.25 16.26
N LYS A 323 6.52 -8.28 16.69
CA LYS A 323 6.24 -9.66 16.26
C LYS A 323 4.74 -9.93 16.38
N GLU A 324 4.21 -10.69 15.42
CA GLU A 324 2.80 -11.13 15.43
C GLU A 324 2.36 -11.48 16.86
N ASP A 325 1.14 -11.04 17.22
CA ASP A 325 0.55 -11.37 18.51
C ASP A 325 0.72 -12.86 18.77
N ASP A 326 1.36 -13.19 19.90
CA ASP A 326 1.60 -14.57 20.33
C ASP A 326 0.33 -15.43 20.28
N THR A 327 -0.85 -14.81 20.32
CA THR A 327 -2.14 -15.51 20.26
C THR A 327 -2.37 -16.19 18.91
N ILE A 328 -2.15 -15.48 17.80
CA ILE A 328 -2.27 -16.07 16.46
C ILE A 328 -1.25 -17.19 16.30
N GLU A 329 0.00 -16.96 16.70
CA GLU A 329 1.04 -17.97 16.61
C GLU A 329 0.75 -19.18 17.50
N ARG A 330 0.24 -18.97 18.73
CA ARG A 330 -0.17 -20.05 19.63
C ARG A 330 -1.33 -20.87 19.04
N VAL A 331 -2.32 -20.20 18.44
CA VAL A 331 -3.43 -20.91 17.75
C VAL A 331 -2.90 -21.73 16.58
N ILE A 332 -2.02 -21.17 15.75
CA ILE A 332 -1.40 -21.90 14.64
C ILE A 332 -0.59 -23.09 15.14
N ASN A 333 0.22 -22.91 16.19
CA ASN A 333 1.03 -23.98 16.76
C ASN A 333 0.15 -25.09 17.37
N TYR A 334 -0.94 -24.72 18.01
CA TYR A 334 -1.94 -25.70 18.48
C TYR A 334 -2.56 -26.47 17.30
N LEU A 335 -3.00 -25.76 16.24
CA LEU A 335 -3.60 -26.40 15.07
C LEU A 335 -2.66 -27.41 14.39
N LYS A 336 -1.37 -27.07 14.29
CA LYS A 336 -0.33 -27.99 13.77
C LYS A 336 -0.17 -29.28 14.57
N GLN A 337 -0.58 -29.27 15.84
CA GLN A 337 -0.53 -30.44 16.74
C GLN A 337 -1.84 -31.22 16.81
N VAL A 338 -2.91 -30.73 16.20
CA VAL A 338 -4.21 -31.40 16.17
C VAL A 338 -4.08 -32.70 15.35
N PRO A 339 -4.44 -33.86 15.91
CA PRO A 339 -4.39 -35.13 15.17
C PRO A 339 -5.23 -35.09 13.90
N GLY A 340 -4.65 -35.46 12.77
CA GLY A 340 -5.33 -35.45 11.48
C GLY A 340 -5.30 -34.08 10.75
N MET A 341 -4.72 -33.04 11.36
CA MET A 341 -4.46 -31.77 10.68
C MET A 341 -3.38 -31.94 9.63
N THR A 342 -3.68 -31.52 8.42
CA THR A 342 -2.72 -31.45 7.30
C THR A 342 -2.58 -30.01 6.87
N PRO A 343 -1.51 -29.30 7.29
CA PRO A 343 -1.28 -27.91 6.89
C PRO A 343 -1.06 -27.79 5.39
N HIS A 344 -1.58 -26.74 4.78
CA HIS A 344 -1.20 -26.33 3.42
C HIS A 344 0.16 -25.65 3.44
N GLN A 345 0.97 -25.90 2.43
CA GLN A 345 2.29 -25.23 2.29
C GLN A 345 2.15 -23.73 2.04
N GLN A 346 1.08 -23.34 1.34
CA GLN A 346 0.71 -21.93 1.15
C GLN A 346 -0.73 -21.76 1.64
N PRO A 347 -1.01 -20.74 2.47
CA PRO A 347 -2.36 -20.44 2.90
C PRO A 347 -3.25 -20.09 1.71
N ASP A 348 -4.19 -20.95 1.39
CA ASP A 348 -5.23 -20.68 0.39
C ASP A 348 -6.40 -19.96 1.05
N LEU A 349 -6.97 -18.98 0.34
CA LEU A 349 -8.22 -18.36 0.77
C LEU A 349 -9.39 -19.36 0.57
N PRO A 350 -10.39 -19.37 1.48
CA PRO A 350 -11.55 -20.23 1.30
C PRO A 350 -12.23 -19.90 -0.01
N ASN A 351 -12.55 -20.94 -0.77
CA ASN A 351 -13.35 -20.79 -1.98
C ASN A 351 -14.81 -20.54 -1.55
N GLN A 352 -15.23 -19.29 -1.55
CA GLN A 352 -16.55 -18.85 -1.07
C GLN A 352 -17.73 -19.52 -1.81
N ILE A 353 -17.49 -20.06 -2.99
CA ILE A 353 -18.51 -20.72 -3.81
C ILE A 353 -18.70 -22.19 -3.39
N LEU A 354 -17.65 -22.84 -2.91
CA LEU A 354 -17.61 -24.27 -2.65
C LEU A 354 -17.64 -24.62 -1.15
N ASP A 355 -17.19 -23.70 -0.30
CA ASP A 355 -17.08 -23.96 1.13
C ASP A 355 -18.22 -23.30 1.92
N LYS A 356 -18.80 -24.08 2.82
CA LYS A 356 -19.78 -23.57 3.78
C LYS A 356 -19.08 -23.27 5.09
N THR A 357 -19.14 -22.01 5.53
CA THR A 357 -18.66 -21.63 6.86
C THR A 357 -19.51 -22.31 7.93
N LEU A 358 -18.84 -23.06 8.81
CA LEU A 358 -19.44 -23.73 9.96
C LEU A 358 -19.32 -22.85 11.21
N GLU A 359 -18.19 -22.25 11.42
CA GLU A 359 -17.92 -21.37 12.56
C GLU A 359 -16.90 -20.30 12.19
N GLU A 360 -17.16 -19.09 12.68
CA GLU A 360 -16.21 -17.97 12.63
C GLU A 360 -15.98 -17.49 14.07
N ILE A 361 -14.74 -17.50 14.51
CA ILE A 361 -14.35 -17.10 15.86
C ILE A 361 -13.46 -15.88 15.75
N SER A 362 -13.96 -14.73 16.17
CA SER A 362 -13.17 -13.51 16.24
C SER A 362 -12.25 -13.53 17.45
N PHE A 363 -11.00 -13.10 17.26
CA PHE A 363 -10.00 -13.02 18.32
C PHE A 363 -10.18 -11.76 19.15
N LYS A 364 -9.73 -11.85 20.41
CA LYS A 364 -9.79 -10.74 21.36
C LYS A 364 -9.16 -9.48 20.78
N ASN A 365 -9.79 -8.35 21.03
CA ASN A 365 -9.37 -7.02 20.51
C ASN A 365 -9.34 -6.91 18.97
N GLY A 366 -10.00 -7.82 18.23
CA GLY A 366 -10.05 -7.77 16.77
C GLY A 366 -8.70 -8.02 16.09
N ILE A 367 -7.76 -8.73 16.76
CA ILE A 367 -6.43 -9.03 16.20
C ILE A 367 -6.46 -10.05 15.08
N GLY A 368 -7.54 -10.82 14.95
CA GLY A 368 -7.72 -11.80 13.91
C GLY A 368 -9.00 -12.60 14.07
N LYS A 369 -9.16 -13.61 13.22
CA LYS A 369 -10.28 -14.56 13.25
C LYS A 369 -9.85 -15.93 12.78
N LEU A 370 -10.58 -16.95 13.23
CA LEU A 370 -10.52 -18.31 12.71
C LEU A 370 -11.80 -18.58 11.96
N MET A 371 -11.68 -19.14 10.77
CA MET A 371 -12.81 -19.69 10.01
C MET A 371 -12.68 -21.20 9.90
N LEU A 372 -13.75 -21.89 10.26
CA LEU A 372 -13.91 -23.32 10.02
C LEU A 372 -14.96 -23.52 8.93
N THR A 373 -14.57 -24.11 7.84
CA THR A 373 -15.46 -24.36 6.70
C THR A 373 -15.55 -25.84 6.36
N VAL A 374 -16.58 -26.20 5.62
CA VAL A 374 -16.72 -27.53 5.04
C VAL A 374 -16.90 -27.42 3.53
N ASN A 375 -16.07 -28.13 2.79
CA ASN A 375 -16.18 -28.19 1.34
C ASN A 375 -17.24 -29.27 0.91
N PRO A 376 -17.56 -29.36 -0.40
CA PRO A 376 -18.53 -30.32 -0.92
C PRO A 376 -18.21 -31.79 -0.59
N LEU A 377 -16.94 -32.11 -0.37
CA LEU A 377 -16.47 -33.44 0.03
C LEU A 377 -16.62 -33.71 1.55
N ARG A 378 -17.21 -32.78 2.29
CA ARG A 378 -17.34 -32.79 3.75
C ARG A 378 -16.00 -32.85 4.49
N VAL A 379 -14.96 -32.30 3.90
CA VAL A 379 -13.66 -32.12 4.56
C VAL A 379 -13.65 -30.76 5.24
N HIS A 380 -13.36 -30.73 6.52
CA HIS A 380 -13.28 -29.52 7.28
C HIS A 380 -11.94 -28.82 7.00
N HIS A 381 -12.02 -27.54 6.68
CA HIS A 381 -10.89 -26.66 6.51
C HIS A 381 -10.85 -25.65 7.64
N VAL A 382 -9.67 -25.36 8.10
CA VAL A 382 -9.43 -24.33 9.09
C VAL A 382 -8.56 -23.24 8.45
N TYR A 383 -8.95 -22.00 8.68
CA TYR A 383 -8.20 -20.81 8.25
C TYR A 383 -8.03 -19.90 9.45
N VAL A 384 -6.83 -19.36 9.61
CA VAL A 384 -6.53 -18.35 10.62
C VAL A 384 -6.16 -17.07 9.90
N PHE A 385 -6.88 -16.00 10.15
CA PHE A 385 -6.66 -14.68 9.57
C PHE A 385 -6.19 -13.72 10.66
N ASP A 386 -5.35 -12.77 10.27
CA ASP A 386 -5.08 -11.62 11.09
C ASP A 386 -6.22 -10.58 10.96
N ARG A 387 -6.11 -9.45 11.69
CA ARG A 387 -7.10 -8.36 11.65
C ARG A 387 -7.27 -7.71 10.27
N TYR A 388 -6.33 -7.92 9.36
CA TYR A 388 -6.33 -7.40 8.01
C TYR A 388 -6.85 -8.40 6.98
N ASP A 389 -7.54 -9.45 7.45
CA ASP A 389 -8.02 -10.56 6.63
C ASP A 389 -6.92 -11.29 5.83
N THR A 390 -5.65 -11.19 6.30
CA THR A 390 -4.56 -11.96 5.72
C THR A 390 -4.57 -13.37 6.29
N CYS A 391 -4.67 -14.38 5.43
CA CYS A 391 -4.60 -15.77 5.85
C CYS A 391 -3.18 -16.12 6.32
N LYS A 392 -3.04 -16.43 7.61
CA LYS A 392 -1.78 -16.80 8.26
C LYS A 392 -1.56 -18.31 8.33
N PHE A 393 -2.62 -19.05 8.27
CA PHE A 393 -2.58 -20.50 8.30
C PHE A 393 -3.82 -21.08 7.62
N SER A 394 -3.64 -22.16 6.88
CA SER A 394 -4.73 -23.00 6.40
C SER A 394 -4.36 -24.48 6.49
N GLY A 395 -5.36 -25.32 6.67
CA GLY A 395 -5.16 -26.75 6.74
C GLY A 395 -6.46 -27.56 6.72
N TYR A 396 -6.33 -28.85 6.42
CA TYR A 396 -7.43 -29.80 6.53
C TYR A 396 -7.45 -30.37 7.94
N VAL A 397 -8.66 -30.46 8.50
CA VAL A 397 -8.90 -31.18 9.77
C VAL A 397 -9.35 -32.62 9.49
N GLY A 398 -9.47 -33.02 8.23
CA GLY A 398 -9.97 -34.31 7.82
C GLY A 398 -11.47 -34.50 8.15
N LEU A 399 -11.87 -35.74 8.37
CA LEU A 399 -13.24 -36.09 8.73
C LEU A 399 -13.50 -36.01 10.25
N MET A 400 -12.93 -34.98 10.90
CA MET A 400 -13.14 -34.77 12.33
C MET A 400 -14.62 -34.40 12.59
N HIS A 401 -15.38 -35.23 13.29
CA HIS A 401 -16.77 -35.00 13.59
C HIS A 401 -17.05 -35.02 15.10
N GLY A 402 -18.16 -34.41 15.50
CA GLY A 402 -18.71 -34.52 16.85
C GLY A 402 -17.80 -33.92 17.93
N GLU A 403 -17.47 -34.69 18.96
CA GLU A 403 -16.74 -34.22 20.14
C GLU A 403 -15.31 -33.75 19.84
N GLY A 404 -14.62 -34.32 18.83
CA GLY A 404 -13.27 -33.91 18.46
C GLY A 404 -13.24 -32.49 17.94
N LEU A 405 -14.17 -32.13 17.06
CA LEU A 405 -14.32 -30.78 16.51
C LEU A 405 -14.69 -29.79 17.60
N LYS A 406 -15.64 -30.14 18.50
CA LYS A 406 -16.00 -29.27 19.62
C LYS A 406 -14.82 -29.00 20.56
N LYS A 407 -14.06 -30.03 20.92
CA LYS A 407 -12.86 -29.87 21.76
C LYS A 407 -11.80 -28.99 21.13
N MET A 408 -11.59 -29.12 19.82
CA MET A 408 -10.68 -28.25 19.09
C MET A 408 -11.14 -26.79 19.14
N VAL A 409 -12.41 -26.52 18.85
CA VAL A 409 -13.01 -25.18 18.89
C VAL A 409 -12.98 -24.61 20.30
N GLU A 410 -13.30 -25.38 21.34
CA GLU A 410 -13.20 -24.93 22.74
C GLU A 410 -11.76 -24.63 23.14
N SER A 411 -10.81 -25.45 22.74
CA SER A 411 -9.39 -25.20 23.01
C SER A 411 -8.93 -23.90 22.36
N ILE A 412 -9.35 -23.62 21.11
CA ILE A 412 -9.05 -22.37 20.43
C ILE A 412 -9.69 -21.20 21.16
N LYS A 413 -10.96 -21.30 21.57
CA LYS A 413 -11.65 -20.27 22.36
C LYS A 413 -10.88 -19.92 23.64
N ASN A 414 -10.26 -20.89 24.31
CA ASN A 414 -9.43 -20.67 25.49
C ASN A 414 -8.11 -19.91 25.21
N PHE A 415 -7.62 -19.89 23.98
CA PHE A 415 -6.48 -19.04 23.61
C PHE A 415 -6.91 -17.60 23.26
N ILE A 416 -8.17 -17.40 22.94
CA ILE A 416 -8.72 -16.19 22.32
C ILE A 416 -9.44 -15.33 23.37
N CYS A 417 -10.04 -15.95 24.39
CA CYS A 417 -10.69 -15.32 25.52
C CYS A 417 -9.75 -15.20 26.69
#